data_a1457f9005f4e3794fdb96f7749bf418
#
_entry.id   a1457f9005f4e3794fdb96f7749bf418
#
_cell.length_a   1.000
_cell.length_b   1.000
_cell.length_c   1.000
_cell.angle_alpha   90.00
_cell.angle_beta   90.00
_cell.angle_gamma   90.00
#
_symmetry.space_group_name_H-M   'P 1'
#
loop_
_entity.id
_entity.type
_entity.pdbx_description
1 polymer ?
#
loop_
_entity_poly.entity_id
_entity_poly.type
_entity_poly.pdbx_seq_one_letter_code
_entity_poly.pdbx_strand_id
1 'polypeptide(L)'
;MSDDELDLSALPDDELTKQMHDDLYDGLADEIVEGTNILLRRGWGADRVLNDALVEGMRIVGIDFRDGILFVPEVLLAANAMLSAPRSPT
;
A
#
# COMPACT_ATOMS: atom_id res chain seq x y z
N MET A 1 0.97 5.77 -24.29
CA MET A 1 0.44 5.53 -22.96
C MET A 1 -0.28 4.19 -22.92
N SER A 2 -0.06 3.50 -21.90
CA SER A 2 -0.73 2.24 -21.73
C SER A 2 -2.09 2.46 -21.05
N ASP A 3 -3.14 1.87 -21.59
CA ASP A 3 -4.42 1.87 -20.93
C ASP A 3 -4.41 1.04 -19.65
N ASP A 4 -3.33 0.29 -19.44
CA ASP A 4 -3.14 -0.50 -18.24
C ASP A 4 -2.62 0.33 -17.06
N GLU A 5 -2.21 1.56 -17.35
CA GLU A 5 -1.68 2.42 -16.32
C GLU A 5 -2.81 2.90 -15.41
N LEU A 6 -2.70 2.56 -14.14
CA LEU A 6 -3.72 2.88 -13.17
C LEU A 6 -3.48 4.26 -12.58
N ASP A 7 -4.49 5.12 -12.68
CA ASP A 7 -4.44 6.44 -12.04
C ASP A 7 -5.00 6.30 -10.63
N LEU A 8 -4.13 6.21 -9.65
CA LEU A 8 -4.54 6.03 -8.26
C LEU A 8 -5.40 7.18 -7.76
N SER A 9 -5.14 8.40 -8.25
CA SER A 9 -5.89 9.56 -7.81
C SER A 9 -7.34 9.56 -8.26
N ALA A 10 -7.69 8.73 -9.24
CA ALA A 10 -9.06 8.60 -9.72
C ALA A 10 -9.88 7.59 -8.94
N LEU A 11 -9.27 6.82 -8.05
CA LEU A 11 -9.97 5.77 -7.31
C LEU A 11 -10.65 6.34 -6.06
N PRO A 12 -11.87 5.90 -5.75
CA PRO A 12 -12.47 6.22 -4.45
C PRO A 12 -11.68 5.55 -3.32
N ASP A 13 -11.91 6.01 -2.08
CA ASP A 13 -11.10 5.60 -0.93
C ASP A 13 -11.00 4.08 -0.76
N ASP A 14 -12.12 3.38 -0.85
CA ASP A 14 -12.13 1.93 -0.64
C ASP A 14 -11.37 1.20 -1.75
N GLU A 15 -11.49 1.65 -2.98
CA GLU A 15 -10.76 1.03 -4.08
C GLU A 15 -9.28 1.37 -4.01
N LEU A 16 -8.96 2.59 -3.59
CA LEU A 16 -7.57 2.99 -3.44
C LEU A 16 -6.88 2.18 -2.35
N THR A 17 -7.54 1.97 -1.21
CA THR A 17 -6.95 1.16 -0.14
C THR A 17 -6.75 -0.28 -0.58
N LYS A 18 -7.70 -0.85 -1.33
CA LYS A 18 -7.51 -2.21 -1.85
C LYS A 18 -6.36 -2.28 -2.84
N GLN A 19 -6.23 -1.28 -3.69
CA GLN A 19 -5.10 -1.23 -4.63
C GLN A 19 -3.78 -1.13 -3.86
N MET A 20 -3.76 -0.37 -2.77
CA MET A 20 -2.58 -0.25 -1.93
C MET A 20 -2.23 -1.59 -1.26
N HIS A 21 -3.23 -2.39 -0.88
CA HIS A 21 -2.96 -3.73 -0.38
C HIS A 21 -2.22 -4.58 -1.42
N ASP A 22 -2.67 -4.51 -2.67
CA ASP A 22 -2.03 -5.24 -3.77
C ASP A 22 -0.62 -4.71 -4.05
N ASP A 23 -0.47 -3.39 -4.05
CA ASP A 23 0.82 -2.76 -4.31
C ASP A 23 1.82 -3.10 -3.21
N LEU A 24 1.35 -3.12 -1.96
CA LEU A 24 2.19 -3.50 -0.83
C LEU A 24 2.61 -4.97 -0.95
N TYR A 25 1.68 -5.83 -1.30
CA TYR A 25 1.95 -7.25 -1.49
C TYR A 25 3.06 -7.46 -2.52
N ASP A 26 3.05 -6.65 -3.58
CA ASP A 26 4.04 -6.72 -4.65
C ASP A 26 5.31 -5.92 -4.36
N GLY A 27 5.38 -5.26 -3.21
CA GLY A 27 6.56 -4.50 -2.81
C GLY A 27 6.78 -3.22 -3.61
N LEU A 28 5.72 -2.63 -4.11
CA LEU A 28 5.78 -1.44 -4.98
C LEU A 28 5.84 -0.17 -4.13
N ALA A 29 7.05 0.18 -3.67
CA ALA A 29 7.24 1.29 -2.75
C ALA A 29 6.75 2.63 -3.32
N ASP A 30 7.02 2.89 -4.59
CA ASP A 30 6.62 4.16 -5.21
C ASP A 30 5.10 4.30 -5.25
N GLU A 31 4.38 3.20 -5.53
CA GLU A 31 2.93 3.21 -5.53
C GLU A 31 2.38 3.44 -4.12
N ILE A 32 3.02 2.87 -3.11
CA ILE A 32 2.62 3.08 -1.72
C ILE A 32 2.83 4.53 -1.31
N VAL A 33 3.93 5.15 -1.71
CA VAL A 33 4.15 6.58 -1.45
C VAL A 33 3.06 7.41 -2.11
N GLU A 34 2.76 7.14 -3.36
CA GLU A 34 1.75 7.89 -4.11
C GLU A 34 0.37 7.72 -3.48
N GLY A 35 -0.05 6.50 -3.21
CA GLY A 35 -1.35 6.24 -2.60
C GLY A 35 -1.50 6.87 -1.22
N THR A 36 -0.44 6.80 -0.41
CA THR A 36 -0.45 7.42 0.91
C THR A 36 -0.61 8.93 0.80
N ASN A 37 0.13 9.57 -0.10
CA ASN A 37 0.01 11.01 -0.31
C ASN A 37 -1.40 11.40 -0.73
N ILE A 38 -2.02 10.62 -1.61
CA ILE A 38 -3.39 10.88 -2.06
C ILE A 38 -4.35 10.86 -0.86
N LEU A 39 -4.27 9.85 -0.03
CA LEU A 39 -5.16 9.73 1.13
C LEU A 39 -4.94 10.86 2.13
N LEU A 40 -3.67 11.21 2.38
CA LEU A 40 -3.36 12.32 3.28
C LEU A 40 -3.92 13.64 2.75
N ARG A 41 -3.82 13.88 1.44
CA ARG A 41 -4.38 15.08 0.83
C ARG A 41 -5.91 15.11 0.87
N ARG A 42 -6.55 13.94 0.93
CA ARG A 42 -8.00 13.84 1.08
C ARG A 42 -8.46 14.07 2.52
N GLY A 43 -7.51 14.25 3.45
CA GLY A 43 -7.83 14.53 4.85
C GLY A 43 -7.74 13.35 5.78
N TRP A 44 -7.25 12.19 5.30
CA TRP A 44 -7.04 11.06 6.18
C TRP A 44 -5.90 11.35 7.15
N GLY A 45 -6.08 11.01 8.42
CA GLY A 45 -4.97 11.05 9.36
C GLY A 45 -3.94 9.97 9.03
N ALA A 46 -2.68 10.23 9.40
CA ALA A 46 -1.61 9.27 9.13
C ALA A 46 -1.87 7.92 9.81
N ASP A 47 -2.47 7.93 11.00
CA ASP A 47 -2.79 6.71 11.72
C ASP A 47 -3.85 5.88 10.99
N ARG A 48 -4.83 6.53 10.37
CA ARG A 48 -5.84 5.82 9.59
C ARG A 48 -5.24 5.21 8.34
N VAL A 49 -4.37 5.94 7.65
CA VAL A 49 -3.68 5.40 6.47
C VAL A 49 -2.84 4.19 6.89
N LEU A 50 -2.10 4.32 7.99
CA LEU A 50 -1.29 3.22 8.49
C LEU A 50 -2.14 1.98 8.76
N ASN A 51 -3.25 2.14 9.45
CA ASN A 51 -4.06 0.98 9.84
C ASN A 51 -4.84 0.37 8.68
N ASP A 52 -5.53 1.20 7.91
CA ASP A 52 -6.47 0.69 6.91
C ASP A 52 -5.78 0.27 5.61
N ALA A 53 -4.73 0.99 5.22
CA ALA A 53 -4.06 0.72 3.94
C ALA A 53 -2.81 -0.12 4.11
N LEU A 54 -2.02 0.12 5.14
CA LEU A 54 -0.69 -0.50 5.25
C LEU A 54 -0.69 -1.71 6.16
N VAL A 55 -1.19 -1.57 7.39
CA VAL A 55 -1.21 -2.70 8.33
C VAL A 55 -2.10 -3.82 7.82
N GLU A 56 -3.26 -3.46 7.28
CA GLU A 56 -4.16 -4.47 6.72
C GLU A 56 -3.51 -5.19 5.55
N GLY A 57 -2.78 -4.46 4.69
CA GLY A 57 -2.01 -5.08 3.61
C GLY A 57 -0.94 -6.02 4.13
N MET A 58 -0.22 -5.63 5.18
CA MET A 58 0.79 -6.50 5.78
C MET A 58 0.19 -7.71 6.46
N ARG A 59 -1.05 -7.60 6.96
CA ARG A 59 -1.74 -8.76 7.51
C ARG A 59 -1.92 -9.84 6.44
N ILE A 60 -2.27 -9.43 5.24
CA ILE A 60 -2.41 -10.37 4.11
C ILE A 60 -1.05 -10.99 3.76
N VAL A 61 0.00 -10.17 3.71
CA VAL A 61 1.36 -10.65 3.47
C VAL A 61 1.75 -11.70 4.53
N GLY A 62 1.44 -11.41 5.80
CA GLY A 62 1.76 -12.33 6.90
C GLY A 62 1.04 -13.66 6.78
N ILE A 63 -0.23 -13.64 6.38
CA ILE A 63 -1.00 -14.86 6.18
C ILE A 63 -0.36 -15.72 5.08
N ASP A 64 -0.01 -15.11 3.97
CA ASP A 64 0.56 -15.85 2.85
C ASP A 64 1.98 -16.33 3.14
N PHE A 65 2.73 -15.57 3.95
CA PHE A 65 4.02 -16.03 4.42
C PHE A 65 3.87 -17.27 5.33
N ARG A 66 2.93 -17.21 6.27
CA ARG A 66 2.66 -18.35 7.15
C ARG A 66 2.25 -19.58 6.37
N ASP A 67 1.48 -19.40 5.30
CA ASP A 67 0.94 -20.49 4.50
C ASP A 67 1.94 -20.99 3.44
N GLY A 68 3.14 -20.43 3.40
CA GLY A 68 4.18 -20.88 2.47
C GLY A 68 4.04 -20.35 1.05
N ILE A 69 3.17 -19.36 0.84
CA ILE A 69 2.97 -18.76 -0.49
C ILE A 69 4.05 -17.72 -0.77
N LEU A 70 4.46 -16.96 0.26
CA LEU A 70 5.51 -15.97 0.14
C LEU A 70 6.75 -16.42 0.90
N PHE A 71 7.90 -15.92 0.44
CA PHE A 71 9.18 -16.18 1.09
C PHE A 71 9.71 -14.91 1.73
N VAL A 72 10.76 -15.06 2.57
CA VAL A 72 11.32 -13.93 3.33
C VAL A 72 11.65 -12.71 2.45
N PRO A 73 12.31 -12.87 1.27
CA PRO A 73 12.61 -11.68 0.46
C PRO A 73 11.36 -10.89 0.06
N GLU A 74 10.26 -11.56 -0.21
CA GLU A 74 9.00 -10.91 -0.61
C GLU A 74 8.40 -10.15 0.56
N VAL A 75 8.45 -10.73 1.77
CA VAL A 75 7.97 -10.07 2.97
C VAL A 75 8.81 -8.82 3.25
N LEU A 76 10.12 -8.90 3.05
CA LEU A 76 11.00 -7.74 3.25
C LEU A 76 10.70 -6.62 2.25
N LEU A 77 10.40 -6.96 1.00
CA LEU A 77 10.01 -5.96 0.01
C LEU A 77 8.71 -5.25 0.42
N ALA A 78 7.74 -6.01 0.89
CA ALA A 78 6.49 -5.43 1.37
C ALA A 78 6.72 -4.54 2.58
N ALA A 79 7.53 -4.97 3.53
CA ALA A 79 7.85 -4.18 4.72
C ALA A 79 8.57 -2.88 4.33
N ASN A 80 9.50 -2.95 3.38
CA ASN A 80 10.20 -1.77 2.90
C ASN A 80 9.23 -0.80 2.22
N ALA A 81 8.28 -1.32 1.45
CA ALA A 81 7.27 -0.48 0.81
C ALA A 81 6.43 0.25 1.87
N MET A 82 6.02 -0.46 2.92
CA MET A 82 5.26 0.14 4.00
C MET A 82 6.06 1.25 4.68
N LEU A 83 7.35 1.01 4.94
CA LEU A 83 8.21 1.98 5.61
C LEU A 83 8.50 3.21 4.74
N SER A 84 8.26 3.11 3.44
CA SER A 84 8.43 4.24 2.52
C SER A 84 7.30 5.25 2.59
N ALA A 85 6.17 4.90 3.21
CA ALA A 85 4.99 5.75 3.25
C ALA A 85 5.26 7.03 4.04
N PRO A 86 4.93 8.22 3.49
CA PRO A 86 5.09 9.46 4.23
C PRO A 86 4.08 9.58 5.36
N ARG A 87 4.42 10.37 6.38
CA ARG A 87 3.56 10.58 7.54
C ARG A 87 2.76 11.87 7.44
N SER A 88 3.06 12.71 6.46
CA SER A 88 2.35 13.95 6.22
C SER A 88 2.32 14.21 4.73
N PRO A 89 1.31 14.94 4.23
CA PRO A 89 1.20 15.19 2.79
C PRO A 89 2.38 16.03 2.30
N THR A 90 2.79 15.74 1.08
CA THR A 90 3.86 16.50 0.41
C THR A 90 3.31 17.29 -0.75
#